data_ad52c5e04b40d3cc6f3a8b1abde3c0ce
#
_entry.id   ad52c5e04b40d3cc6f3a8b1abde3c0ce
#
_cell.length_a   1.000
_cell.length_b   1.000
_cell.length_c   1.000
_cell.angle_alpha   90.00
_cell.angle_beta   90.00
_cell.angle_gamma   90.00
#
_symmetry.space_group_name_H-M   'P 1'
#
loop_
_entity.id
_entity.type
_entity.pdbx_description
1 polymer ?
#
loop_
_entity_poly.entity_id
_entity_poly.type
_entity_poly.pdbx_seq_one_letter_code
_entity_poly.pdbx_strand_id
1 'polypeptide(L)'
;IRNVIEHFISNGSTVNVCAIDLSKAYDRMNKFALYKALMERKLPIELLTILEHWLNFSETCVKWGDKFWGFLTCFPVRQGGVLSPVFFAIFIDILVLKINVSNIGCYMSSVCVSIFLYADDILLLAPSITGLQQLVNICDSEIISLDMQINTKKSVCIRFGNDYDAKCENIVSLQGGVIAWVKCCRYLGVFFVSGRLFKCCFDHAKCSLFSSFNSIFGKVGRFASEEVVISLLKAKCLPCFLYGLEVCPVIMRDKRSFDFYITRLFMKLFRTGSAAIVEECQKHFDFLPIRYVIDIRTASFIERYMESTNHICMLFKQRAASNLQIIFSNYGNNSSWNCSLKLRFREQS
;
A
#
# COMPACT_ATOMS: atom_id res chain seq x y z
N ILE A 1 1.50 8.34 5.17
CA ILE A 1 2.53 8.68 4.16
C ILE A 1 2.08 9.91 3.36
N ARG A 2 1.00 9.83 2.55
CA ARG A 2 0.51 10.94 1.73
C ARG A 2 0.35 12.23 2.53
N ASN A 3 -0.39 12.19 3.62
CA ASN A 3 -0.66 13.38 4.45
C ASN A 3 0.62 14.00 5.01
N VAL A 4 1.61 13.18 5.38
CA VAL A 4 2.92 13.65 5.84
C VAL A 4 3.66 14.36 4.71
N ILE A 5 3.79 13.72 3.54
CA ILE A 5 4.47 14.31 2.39
C ILE A 5 3.79 15.65 1.98
N GLU A 6 2.45 15.67 1.88
CA GLU A 6 1.69 16.86 1.54
C GLU A 6 1.84 17.98 2.58
N HIS A 7 1.95 17.65 3.88
CA HIS A 7 2.19 18.62 4.94
C HIS A 7 3.54 19.32 4.76
N PHE A 8 4.62 18.56 4.56
CA PHE A 8 5.95 19.16 4.35
C PHE A 8 6.03 19.99 3.06
N ILE A 9 5.44 19.51 1.97
CA ILE A 9 5.40 20.23 0.70
C ILE A 9 4.62 21.53 0.83
N SER A 10 3.45 21.53 1.51
CA SER A 10 2.64 22.74 1.70
C SER A 10 3.35 23.79 2.55
N ASN A 11 4.30 23.38 3.39
CA ASN A 11 5.17 24.27 4.16
C ASN A 11 6.47 24.64 3.41
N GLY A 12 6.54 24.41 2.10
CA GLY A 12 7.67 24.79 1.26
C GLY A 12 8.88 23.85 1.29
N SER A 13 8.81 22.74 2.03
CA SER A 13 9.90 21.77 2.13
C SER A 13 9.87 20.75 0.98
N THR A 14 11.05 20.28 0.60
CA THR A 14 11.20 19.09 -0.26
C THR A 14 11.24 17.85 0.64
N VAL A 15 10.61 16.76 0.22
CA VAL A 15 10.64 15.47 0.93
C VAL A 15 11.35 14.43 0.09
N ASN A 16 12.44 13.90 0.63
CA ASN A 16 13.18 12.79 0.05
C ASN A 16 12.71 11.50 0.72
N VAL A 17 12.37 10.52 -0.07
CA VAL A 17 11.81 9.24 0.37
C VAL A 17 12.68 8.11 -0.13
N CYS A 18 13.05 7.19 0.75
CA CYS A 18 13.73 5.95 0.39
C CYS A 18 12.84 4.76 0.72
N ALA A 19 12.47 4.00 -0.30
CA ALA A 19 11.80 2.71 -0.13
C ALA A 19 12.88 1.62 -0.10
N ILE A 20 12.99 0.93 1.02
CA ILE A 20 13.98 -0.11 1.27
C ILE A 20 13.30 -1.47 1.19
N ASP A 21 13.87 -2.36 0.37
CA ASP A 21 13.52 -3.77 0.25
C ASP A 21 14.54 -4.59 1.01
N LEU A 22 14.10 -5.51 1.86
CA LEU A 22 14.99 -6.40 2.59
C LEU A 22 15.19 -7.72 1.85
N SER A 23 16.43 -8.20 1.82
CA SER A 23 16.76 -9.48 1.16
C SER A 23 16.32 -10.66 2.03
N LYS A 24 15.26 -11.37 1.62
CA LYS A 24 14.77 -12.58 2.31
C LYS A 24 14.52 -12.35 3.80
N ALA A 25 13.81 -11.28 4.16
CA ALA A 25 13.63 -10.81 5.53
C ALA A 25 13.14 -11.92 6.48
N TYR A 26 12.10 -12.65 6.12
CA TYR A 26 11.55 -13.73 6.95
C TYR A 26 12.49 -14.93 7.09
N ASP A 27 13.26 -15.26 6.05
CA ASP A 27 14.17 -16.41 6.04
C ASP A 27 15.44 -16.14 6.85
N ARG A 28 15.81 -14.86 7.00
CA ARG A 28 17.05 -14.44 7.68
C ARG A 28 16.84 -13.97 9.13
N MET A 29 15.62 -14.02 9.63
CA MET A 29 15.36 -13.58 11.00
C MET A 29 16.15 -14.43 12.00
N ASN A 30 16.91 -13.76 12.87
CA ASN A 30 17.67 -14.41 13.93
C ASN A 30 16.73 -14.80 15.10
N LYS A 31 16.64 -16.12 15.43
CA LYS A 31 15.80 -16.64 16.51
C LYS A 31 16.14 -16.05 17.86
N PHE A 32 17.44 -15.92 18.16
CA PHE A 32 17.90 -15.45 19.48
C PHE A 32 17.56 -13.97 19.67
N ALA A 33 17.71 -13.14 18.61
CA ALA A 33 17.30 -11.75 18.65
C ALA A 33 15.78 -11.61 18.84
N LEU A 34 14.98 -12.49 18.20
CA LEU A 34 13.53 -12.54 18.43
C LEU A 34 13.20 -12.89 19.87
N TYR A 35 13.81 -13.94 20.45
CA TYR A 35 13.56 -14.33 21.83
C TYR A 35 13.97 -13.23 22.81
N LYS A 36 15.10 -12.56 22.57
CA LYS A 36 15.51 -11.40 23.36
C LYS A 36 14.47 -10.30 23.31
N ALA A 37 13.99 -9.93 22.13
CA ALA A 37 12.95 -8.91 21.96
C ALA A 37 11.62 -9.28 22.64
N LEU A 38 11.26 -10.57 22.67
CA LEU A 38 10.08 -11.09 23.38
C LEU A 38 10.27 -11.02 24.90
N MET A 39 11.46 -11.34 25.41
CA MET A 39 11.80 -11.23 26.83
C MET A 39 11.79 -9.76 27.30
N GLU A 40 12.35 -8.85 26.54
CA GLU A 40 12.32 -7.40 26.82
C GLU A 40 10.88 -6.86 26.92
N ARG A 41 9.94 -7.48 26.19
CA ARG A 41 8.49 -7.21 26.28
C ARG A 41 7.77 -7.97 27.40
N LYS A 42 8.52 -8.63 28.28
CA LYS A 42 8.01 -9.38 29.44
C LYS A 42 7.02 -10.49 29.07
N LEU A 43 7.26 -11.20 27.93
CA LEU A 43 6.49 -12.38 27.62
C LEU A 43 6.69 -13.44 28.72
N PRO A 44 5.62 -14.09 29.26
CA PRO A 44 5.74 -15.15 30.26
C PRO A 44 6.67 -16.27 29.79
N ILE A 45 7.49 -16.77 30.71
CA ILE A 45 8.52 -17.78 30.41
C ILE A 45 7.92 -19.07 29.84
N GLU A 46 6.73 -19.43 30.29
CA GLU A 46 6.00 -20.63 29.84
C GLU A 46 5.67 -20.51 28.35
N LEU A 47 5.21 -19.34 27.91
CA LEU A 47 4.93 -19.09 26.50
C LEU A 47 6.21 -19.01 25.67
N LEU A 48 7.28 -18.44 26.22
CA LEU A 48 8.57 -18.39 25.55
C LEU A 48 9.13 -19.80 25.31
N THR A 49 9.04 -20.69 26.30
CA THR A 49 9.46 -22.09 26.19
C THR A 49 8.66 -22.86 25.14
N ILE A 50 7.33 -22.62 25.08
CA ILE A 50 6.47 -23.22 24.05
C ILE A 50 6.88 -22.73 22.66
N LEU A 51 7.11 -21.43 22.51
CA LEU A 51 7.54 -20.84 21.23
C LEU A 51 8.90 -21.36 20.81
N GLU A 52 9.85 -21.47 21.72
CA GLU A 52 11.17 -22.01 21.45
C GLU A 52 11.09 -23.47 20.95
N HIS A 53 10.33 -24.31 21.64
CA HIS A 53 10.10 -25.68 21.22
C HIS A 53 9.44 -25.73 19.84
N TRP A 54 8.37 -24.96 19.64
CA TRP A 54 7.65 -24.94 18.36
C TRP A 54 8.53 -24.46 17.18
N LEU A 55 9.31 -23.42 17.36
CA LEU A 55 10.18 -22.87 16.32
C LEU A 55 11.41 -23.75 16.02
N ASN A 56 11.89 -24.52 17.01
CA ASN A 56 13.03 -25.42 16.83
C ASN A 56 12.66 -26.75 16.17
N PHE A 57 11.47 -27.26 16.43
CA PHE A 57 11.00 -28.56 15.90
C PHE A 57 10.00 -28.41 14.74
N SER A 58 10.00 -27.25 14.10
CA SER A 58 9.15 -27.03 12.93
C SER A 58 9.66 -27.78 11.71
N GLU A 59 8.81 -28.61 11.13
CA GLU A 59 9.11 -29.36 9.90
C GLU A 59 8.33 -28.79 8.71
N THR A 60 8.91 -28.89 7.53
CA THR A 60 8.26 -28.61 6.25
C THR A 60 8.39 -29.85 5.38
N CYS A 61 7.37 -30.14 4.58
CA CYS A 61 7.41 -31.21 3.61
C CYS A 61 7.09 -30.71 2.21
N VAL A 62 7.74 -31.32 1.23
CA VAL A 62 7.39 -31.16 -0.19
C VAL A 62 6.61 -32.38 -0.61
N LYS A 63 5.39 -32.16 -1.13
CA LYS A 63 4.58 -33.21 -1.73
C LYS A 63 4.88 -33.29 -3.22
N TRP A 64 5.31 -34.48 -3.67
CA TRP A 64 5.52 -34.76 -5.10
C TRP A 64 4.78 -36.05 -5.48
N GLY A 65 3.66 -35.92 -6.15
CA GLY A 65 2.74 -37.05 -6.36
C GLY A 65 2.22 -37.56 -5.01
N ASP A 66 2.38 -38.88 -4.75
CA ASP A 66 1.96 -39.54 -3.50
C ASP A 66 3.06 -39.58 -2.43
N LYS A 67 4.25 -39.06 -2.71
CA LYS A 67 5.39 -39.07 -1.80
C LYS A 67 5.52 -37.74 -1.05
N PHE A 68 5.85 -37.83 0.23
CA PHE A 68 6.16 -36.68 1.08
C PHE A 68 7.63 -36.75 1.48
N TRP A 69 8.35 -35.65 1.29
CA TRP A 69 9.73 -35.46 1.74
C TRP A 69 9.73 -34.39 2.82
N GLY A 70 9.88 -34.81 4.08
CA GLY A 70 9.98 -33.90 5.23
C GLY A 70 11.42 -33.46 5.48
N PHE A 71 11.60 -32.23 5.88
CA PHE A 71 12.87 -31.69 6.38
C PHE A 71 12.61 -30.64 7.47
N LEU A 72 13.52 -30.56 8.42
CA LEU A 72 13.48 -29.55 9.46
C LEU A 72 13.76 -28.17 8.86
N THR A 73 12.94 -27.20 9.23
CA THR A 73 13.16 -25.81 8.80
C THR A 73 13.91 -25.04 9.88
N CYS A 74 15.02 -24.42 9.48
CA CYS A 74 15.80 -23.57 10.38
C CYS A 74 15.22 -22.14 10.51
N PHE A 75 14.12 -21.83 9.80
CA PHE A 75 13.55 -20.49 9.78
C PHE A 75 12.58 -20.28 10.96
N PRO A 76 12.76 -19.19 11.74
CA PRO A 76 11.89 -18.91 12.89
C PRO A 76 10.49 -18.47 12.47
N VAL A 77 10.36 -17.93 11.28
CA VAL A 77 9.11 -17.35 10.79
C VAL A 77 8.83 -17.83 9.37
N ARG A 78 7.61 -18.31 9.12
CA ARG A 78 7.20 -18.83 7.79
C ARG A 78 6.31 -17.81 7.10
N GLN A 79 6.51 -17.64 5.81
CA GLN A 79 5.55 -16.88 4.99
C GLN A 79 4.17 -17.58 5.06
N GLY A 80 3.13 -16.79 5.40
CA GLY A 80 1.77 -17.30 5.61
C GLY A 80 1.48 -17.85 7.02
N GLY A 81 2.46 -17.88 7.94
CA GLY A 81 2.22 -18.20 9.34
C GLY A 81 1.42 -17.09 10.05
N VAL A 82 0.46 -17.46 10.90
CA VAL A 82 -0.43 -16.49 11.59
C VAL A 82 0.34 -15.53 12.49
N LEU A 83 1.37 -16.02 13.21
CA LEU A 83 2.19 -15.20 14.10
C LEU A 83 3.38 -14.53 13.39
N SER A 84 3.68 -14.90 12.16
CA SER A 84 4.82 -14.39 11.40
C SER A 84 4.88 -12.87 11.30
N PRO A 85 3.80 -12.16 10.95
CA PRO A 85 3.80 -10.71 10.90
C PRO A 85 4.04 -10.05 12.26
N VAL A 86 3.50 -10.65 13.35
CA VAL A 86 3.65 -10.15 14.71
C VAL A 86 5.11 -10.30 15.17
N PHE A 87 5.71 -11.47 14.96
CA PHE A 87 7.11 -11.70 15.31
C PHE A 87 8.05 -10.80 14.53
N PHE A 88 7.79 -10.60 13.25
CA PHE A 88 8.59 -9.69 12.44
C PHE A 88 8.47 -8.24 12.91
N ALA A 89 7.26 -7.78 13.23
CA ALA A 89 7.04 -6.45 13.78
C ALA A 89 7.79 -6.23 15.11
N ILE A 90 7.75 -7.22 16.01
CA ILE A 90 8.48 -7.18 17.29
C ILE A 90 9.99 -7.14 17.04
N PHE A 91 10.47 -7.94 16.11
CA PHE A 91 11.89 -8.07 15.77
C PHE A 91 12.47 -6.78 15.19
N ILE A 92 11.73 -6.08 14.31
CA ILE A 92 12.18 -4.86 13.65
C ILE A 92 11.93 -3.57 14.47
N ASP A 93 11.19 -3.65 15.57
CA ASP A 93 10.76 -2.48 16.35
C ASP A 93 11.95 -1.68 16.94
N ILE A 94 13.08 -2.34 17.18
CA ILE A 94 14.32 -1.67 17.63
C ILE A 94 14.80 -0.61 16.63
N LEU A 95 14.59 -0.83 15.33
CA LEU A 95 14.90 0.15 14.28
C LEU A 95 14.05 1.42 14.46
N VAL A 96 12.76 1.26 14.74
CA VAL A 96 11.85 2.39 14.96
C VAL A 96 12.31 3.21 16.18
N LEU A 97 12.66 2.52 17.26
CA LEU A 97 13.15 3.18 18.49
C LEU A 97 14.42 3.99 18.21
N LYS A 98 15.40 3.43 17.48
CA LYS A 98 16.64 4.13 17.16
C LYS A 98 16.43 5.33 16.24
N ILE A 99 15.56 5.23 15.24
CA ILE A 99 15.21 6.35 14.38
C ILE A 99 14.48 7.44 15.18
N ASN A 100 13.57 7.08 16.07
CA ASN A 100 12.87 8.05 16.91
C ASN A 100 13.82 8.85 17.83
N VAL A 101 14.85 8.21 18.36
CA VAL A 101 15.84 8.85 19.24
C VAL A 101 16.87 9.67 18.46
N SER A 102 17.06 9.40 17.17
CA SER A 102 18.10 10.07 16.36
C SER A 102 17.84 11.56 16.13
N ASN A 103 16.61 12.02 16.28
CA ASN A 103 16.16 13.37 15.96
C ASN A 103 16.46 13.81 14.51
N ILE A 104 16.57 12.82 13.58
CA ILE A 104 16.86 13.04 12.16
C ILE A 104 15.60 12.74 11.35
N GLY A 105 15.36 13.51 10.28
CA GLY A 105 14.29 13.29 9.32
C GLY A 105 13.08 14.19 9.51
N CYS A 106 11.89 13.66 9.34
CA CYS A 106 10.63 14.40 9.38
C CYS A 106 9.97 14.31 10.76
N TYR A 107 9.67 15.46 11.37
CA TYR A 107 8.97 15.55 12.64
C TYR A 107 7.73 16.45 12.51
N MET A 108 6.65 16.08 13.17
CA MET A 108 5.43 16.85 13.25
C MET A 108 5.01 16.96 14.73
N SER A 109 5.04 18.18 15.28
CA SER A 109 4.66 18.42 16.68
C SER A 109 5.33 17.41 17.66
N SER A 110 6.63 17.22 17.56
CA SER A 110 7.43 16.24 18.35
C SER A 110 7.25 14.76 18.00
N VAL A 111 6.32 14.41 17.12
CA VAL A 111 6.14 13.02 16.65
C VAL A 111 7.05 12.76 15.47
N CYS A 112 7.87 11.72 15.55
CA CYS A 112 8.70 11.26 14.43
C CYS A 112 7.79 10.64 13.35
N VAL A 113 7.89 11.16 12.13
CA VAL A 113 7.21 10.65 10.94
C VAL A 113 8.20 10.29 9.84
N SER A 114 9.43 9.98 10.26
CA SER A 114 10.57 9.68 9.36
C SER A 114 10.58 8.24 8.86
N ILE A 115 9.86 7.33 9.53
CA ILE A 115 9.83 5.91 9.19
C ILE A 115 8.40 5.39 9.14
N PHE A 116 8.11 4.60 8.10
CA PHE A 116 6.90 3.80 7.98
C PHE A 116 7.30 2.36 7.68
N LEU A 117 6.74 1.44 8.44
CA LEU A 117 6.97 0.01 8.31
C LEU A 117 5.67 -0.71 7.96
N TYR A 118 5.74 -1.61 7.01
CA TYR A 118 4.68 -2.56 6.72
C TYR A 118 5.31 -3.90 6.36
N ALA A 119 5.33 -4.84 7.33
CA ALA A 119 6.11 -6.05 7.24
C ALA A 119 7.59 -5.74 6.90
N ASP A 120 8.12 -6.29 5.82
CA ASP A 120 9.47 -6.08 5.32
C ASP A 120 9.67 -4.80 4.48
N ASP A 121 8.58 -4.12 4.12
CA ASP A 121 8.64 -2.85 3.38
C ASP A 121 8.92 -1.66 4.31
N ILE A 122 10.11 -1.07 4.20
CA ILE A 122 10.53 0.09 4.99
C ILE A 122 10.50 1.34 4.12
N LEU A 123 9.91 2.42 4.61
CA LEU A 123 9.90 3.71 3.95
C LEU A 123 10.50 4.76 4.88
N LEU A 124 11.60 5.37 4.47
CA LEU A 124 12.27 6.45 5.20
C LEU A 124 11.99 7.80 4.55
N LEU A 125 11.73 8.83 5.36
CA LEU A 125 11.42 10.19 4.91
C LEU A 125 12.33 11.21 5.58
N ALA A 126 12.91 12.10 4.78
CA ALA A 126 13.71 13.22 5.29
C ALA A 126 13.55 14.48 4.40
N PRO A 127 13.60 15.69 5.00
CA PRO A 127 13.52 16.93 4.24
C PRO A 127 14.82 17.22 3.47
N SER A 128 15.95 16.65 3.88
CA SER A 128 17.26 16.81 3.23
C SER A 128 17.85 15.48 2.77
N ILE A 129 18.73 15.54 1.77
CA ILE A 129 19.48 14.36 1.28
C ILE A 129 20.41 13.83 2.34
N THR A 130 21.10 14.71 3.05
CA THR A 130 22.02 14.34 4.15
C THR A 130 21.25 13.64 5.27
N GLY A 131 20.07 14.17 5.65
CA GLY A 131 19.20 13.51 6.64
C GLY A 131 18.71 12.14 6.16
N LEU A 132 18.35 11.99 4.87
CA LEU A 132 17.98 10.70 4.32
C LEU A 132 19.14 9.71 4.35
N GLN A 133 20.37 10.14 3.99
CA GLN A 133 21.57 9.30 4.07
C GLN A 133 21.83 8.85 5.51
N GLN A 134 21.67 9.73 6.49
CA GLN A 134 21.85 9.38 7.91
C GLN A 134 20.80 8.35 8.36
N LEU A 135 19.52 8.51 7.96
CA LEU A 135 18.48 7.54 8.26
C LEU A 135 18.76 6.17 7.62
N VAL A 136 19.25 6.16 6.37
CA VAL A 136 19.66 4.92 5.69
C VAL A 136 20.82 4.27 6.41
N ASN A 137 21.82 5.04 6.89
CA ASN A 137 22.94 4.49 7.65
C ASN A 137 22.50 3.86 8.97
N ILE A 138 21.59 4.51 9.71
CA ILE A 138 20.98 3.95 10.95
C ILE A 138 20.22 2.67 10.60
N CYS A 139 19.40 2.71 9.58
CA CYS A 139 18.62 1.55 9.13
C CYS A 139 19.54 0.38 8.76
N ASP A 140 20.56 0.62 7.95
CA ASP A 140 21.47 -0.41 7.46
C ASP A 140 22.29 -1.02 8.61
N SER A 141 22.79 -0.20 9.56
CA SER A 141 23.50 -0.70 10.74
C SER A 141 22.64 -1.62 11.60
N GLU A 142 21.36 -1.27 11.80
CA GLU A 142 20.43 -2.12 12.56
C GLU A 142 20.06 -3.39 11.81
N ILE A 143 19.79 -3.29 10.53
CA ILE A 143 19.49 -4.44 9.67
C ILE A 143 20.66 -5.43 9.66
N ILE A 144 21.89 -4.95 9.58
CA ILE A 144 23.10 -5.79 9.68
C ILE A 144 23.21 -6.43 11.07
N SER A 145 22.92 -5.70 12.15
CA SER A 145 22.94 -6.25 13.52
C SER A 145 21.91 -7.34 13.76
N LEU A 146 20.87 -7.37 12.93
CA LEU A 146 19.80 -8.38 12.92
C LEU A 146 20.07 -9.52 11.92
N ASP A 147 21.29 -9.66 11.39
CA ASP A 147 21.70 -10.63 10.37
C ASP A 147 20.95 -10.53 9.03
N MET A 148 20.37 -9.35 8.77
CA MET A 148 19.67 -9.06 7.51
C MET A 148 20.48 -8.11 6.60
N GLN A 149 20.01 -7.92 5.39
CA GLN A 149 20.67 -7.05 4.40
C GLN A 149 19.67 -6.26 3.58
N ILE A 150 20.01 -5.01 3.27
CA ILE A 150 19.26 -4.17 2.34
C ILE A 150 19.52 -4.66 0.91
N ASN A 151 18.46 -4.84 0.15
CA ASN A 151 18.55 -5.12 -1.28
C ASN A 151 18.66 -3.81 -2.06
N THR A 152 19.88 -3.30 -2.24
CA THR A 152 20.12 -2.01 -2.90
C THR A 152 19.66 -1.96 -4.36
N LYS A 153 19.55 -3.13 -5.04
CA LYS A 153 19.05 -3.20 -6.43
C LYS A 153 17.53 -3.00 -6.53
N LYS A 154 16.77 -3.35 -5.48
CA LYS A 154 15.31 -3.18 -5.44
C LYS A 154 14.92 -1.93 -4.64
N SER A 155 15.77 -1.50 -3.71
CA SER A 155 15.57 -0.26 -2.96
C SER A 155 15.72 0.94 -3.88
N VAL A 156 14.88 1.95 -3.70
CA VAL A 156 14.86 3.14 -4.57
C VAL A 156 14.57 4.39 -3.77
N CYS A 157 15.08 5.52 -4.26
CA CYS A 157 14.78 6.85 -3.73
C CYS A 157 13.87 7.63 -4.67
N ILE A 158 12.94 8.39 -4.11
CA ILE A 158 12.03 9.28 -4.85
C ILE A 158 11.90 10.60 -4.10
N ARG A 159 11.63 11.70 -4.83
CA ARG A 159 11.55 13.03 -4.24
C ARG A 159 10.27 13.74 -4.61
N PHE A 160 9.76 14.53 -3.65
CA PHE A 160 8.57 15.37 -3.79
C PHE A 160 8.87 16.80 -3.31
N GLY A 161 8.25 17.80 -3.94
CA GLY A 161 8.42 19.21 -3.59
C GLY A 161 9.01 20.01 -4.74
N ASN A 162 9.42 21.27 -4.46
CA ASN A 162 9.87 22.18 -5.52
C ASN A 162 11.11 21.67 -6.25
N ASP A 163 12.04 21.05 -5.54
CA ASP A 163 13.31 20.55 -6.08
C ASP A 163 13.26 19.07 -6.48
N TYR A 164 12.08 18.56 -6.85
CA TYR A 164 11.87 17.14 -7.15
C TYR A 164 12.75 16.60 -8.28
N ASP A 165 13.14 17.43 -9.24
CA ASP A 165 13.96 17.11 -10.42
C ASP A 165 15.42 17.54 -10.29
N ALA A 166 15.80 18.20 -9.17
CA ALA A 166 17.18 18.64 -8.96
C ALA A 166 18.13 17.45 -8.88
N LYS A 167 19.27 17.57 -9.56
CA LYS A 167 20.35 16.58 -9.46
C LYS A 167 20.89 16.51 -8.04
N CYS A 168 21.11 15.32 -7.57
CA CYS A 168 21.62 15.06 -6.23
C CYS A 168 22.58 13.87 -6.22
N GLU A 169 23.35 13.77 -5.16
CA GLU A 169 24.18 12.60 -4.90
C GLU A 169 23.35 11.37 -4.64
N ASN A 170 23.91 10.21 -4.95
CA ASN A 170 23.28 8.94 -4.71
C ASN A 170 23.30 8.62 -3.20
N ILE A 171 22.25 7.99 -2.74
CA ILE A 171 22.21 7.39 -1.42
C ILE A 171 22.96 6.06 -1.46
N VAL A 172 23.83 5.83 -0.49
CA VAL A 172 24.70 4.66 -0.46
C VAL A 172 24.50 3.89 0.83
N SER A 173 24.40 2.57 0.75
CA SER A 173 24.35 1.69 1.92
C SER A 173 25.75 1.58 2.57
N LEU A 174 25.83 1.18 3.83
CA LEU A 174 27.11 0.95 4.54
C LEU A 174 27.99 -0.11 3.85
N GLN A 175 27.38 -0.99 3.07
CA GLN A 175 28.09 -2.01 2.28
C GLN A 175 28.54 -1.49 0.89
N GLY A 176 28.41 -0.19 0.63
CA GLY A 176 28.82 0.45 -0.63
C GLY A 176 27.81 0.29 -1.79
N GLY A 177 26.65 -0.31 -1.56
CA GLY A 177 25.61 -0.44 -2.59
C GLY A 177 24.89 0.88 -2.81
N VAL A 178 24.74 1.29 -4.08
CA VAL A 178 24.05 2.52 -4.47
C VAL A 178 22.54 2.28 -4.55
N ILE A 179 21.75 3.16 -3.92
CA ILE A 179 20.30 3.20 -4.02
C ILE A 179 19.91 4.28 -5.02
N ALA A 180 19.28 3.87 -6.13
CA ALA A 180 19.03 4.74 -7.26
C ALA A 180 17.84 5.70 -7.03
N TRP A 181 17.97 6.94 -7.51
CA TRP A 181 16.85 7.88 -7.63
C TRP A 181 15.99 7.54 -8.83
N VAL A 182 14.67 7.42 -8.60
CA VAL A 182 13.71 7.06 -9.63
C VAL A 182 12.59 8.09 -9.75
N LYS A 183 12.00 8.18 -10.95
CA LYS A 183 10.82 9.05 -11.19
C LYS A 183 9.52 8.38 -10.76
N CYS A 184 9.50 7.06 -10.66
CA CYS A 184 8.33 6.29 -10.26
C CYS A 184 8.76 5.14 -9.35
N CYS A 185 8.12 5.00 -8.20
CA CYS A 185 8.39 3.97 -7.20
C CYS A 185 7.10 3.22 -6.87
N ARG A 186 7.15 1.90 -6.82
CA ARG A 186 6.03 1.07 -6.33
C ARG A 186 6.20 0.83 -4.84
N TYR A 187 5.18 1.20 -4.06
CA TYR A 187 5.12 0.93 -2.62
C TYR A 187 3.72 0.42 -2.25
N LEU A 188 3.66 -0.73 -1.59
CA LEU A 188 2.40 -1.42 -1.22
C LEU A 188 1.38 -1.49 -2.37
N GLY A 189 1.84 -1.81 -3.58
CA GLY A 189 0.98 -1.94 -4.76
C GLY A 189 0.57 -0.62 -5.43
N VAL A 190 0.89 0.54 -4.84
CA VAL A 190 0.62 1.87 -5.40
C VAL A 190 1.90 2.44 -6.03
N PHE A 191 1.77 3.10 -7.18
CA PHE A 191 2.89 3.73 -7.87
C PHE A 191 2.96 5.22 -7.55
N PHE A 192 3.97 5.64 -6.78
CA PHE A 192 4.27 7.05 -6.49
C PHE A 192 5.06 7.66 -7.64
N VAL A 193 4.76 8.90 -7.99
CA VAL A 193 5.45 9.63 -9.06
C VAL A 193 6.08 10.89 -8.49
N SER A 194 7.38 11.04 -8.72
CA SER A 194 8.15 12.24 -8.36
C SER A 194 7.53 13.50 -8.96
N GLY A 195 7.41 14.55 -8.19
CA GLY A 195 6.80 15.79 -8.66
C GLY A 195 6.70 16.86 -7.57
N ARG A 196 6.26 18.07 -7.96
CA ARG A 196 6.03 19.17 -7.02
C ARG A 196 4.96 18.86 -5.97
N LEU A 197 3.97 18.03 -6.34
CA LEU A 197 2.93 17.54 -5.47
C LEU A 197 3.01 16.02 -5.38
N PHE A 198 2.45 15.43 -4.32
CA PHE A 198 2.31 13.99 -4.23
C PHE A 198 1.33 13.49 -5.29
N LYS A 199 1.78 12.59 -6.15
CA LYS A 199 1.01 12.02 -7.26
C LYS A 199 1.18 10.50 -7.31
N CYS A 200 0.14 9.83 -7.82
CA CYS A 200 0.17 8.40 -8.12
C CYS A 200 -0.03 8.17 -9.62
N CYS A 201 0.58 7.11 -10.14
CA CYS A 201 0.36 6.63 -11.51
C CYS A 201 -0.67 5.50 -11.48
N PHE A 202 -1.71 5.62 -12.31
CA PHE A 202 -2.79 4.65 -12.39
C PHE A 202 -2.75 3.79 -13.67
N ASP A 203 -1.73 3.98 -14.51
CA ASP A 203 -1.69 3.30 -15.82
C ASP A 203 -1.55 1.78 -15.67
N HIS A 204 -0.78 1.34 -14.68
CA HIS A 204 -0.68 -0.08 -14.36
C HIS A 204 -2.05 -0.69 -13.96
N ALA A 205 -2.82 0.01 -13.12
CA ALA A 205 -4.15 -0.43 -12.71
C ALA A 205 -5.10 -0.51 -13.93
N LYS A 206 -5.05 0.49 -14.83
CA LYS A 206 -5.83 0.50 -16.07
C LYS A 206 -5.46 -0.66 -16.99
N CYS A 207 -4.16 -0.89 -17.22
CA CYS A 207 -3.67 -2.03 -18.02
C CYS A 207 -4.08 -3.37 -17.41
N SER A 208 -3.97 -3.51 -16.09
CA SER A 208 -4.38 -4.71 -15.36
C SER A 208 -5.87 -4.99 -15.50
N LEU A 209 -6.73 -3.95 -15.42
CA LEU A 209 -8.16 -4.06 -15.64
C LEU A 209 -8.47 -4.63 -17.02
N PHE A 210 -7.89 -4.07 -18.08
CA PHE A 210 -8.09 -4.57 -19.45
C PHE A 210 -7.59 -5.99 -19.64
N SER A 211 -6.41 -6.30 -19.15
CA SER A 211 -5.82 -7.64 -19.24
C SER A 211 -6.70 -8.68 -18.55
N SER A 212 -7.13 -8.40 -17.33
CA SER A 212 -8.01 -9.27 -16.55
C SER A 212 -9.36 -9.47 -17.21
N PHE A 213 -9.99 -8.38 -17.67
CA PHE A 213 -11.26 -8.45 -18.40
C PHE A 213 -11.13 -9.26 -19.69
N ASN A 214 -10.11 -8.98 -20.51
CA ASN A 214 -9.89 -9.69 -21.77
C ASN A 214 -9.64 -11.18 -21.53
N SER A 215 -8.94 -11.55 -20.46
CA SER A 215 -8.72 -12.95 -20.09
C SER A 215 -10.03 -13.65 -19.73
N ILE A 216 -10.92 -13.01 -18.97
CA ILE A 216 -12.24 -13.54 -18.64
C ILE A 216 -13.11 -13.60 -19.90
N PHE A 217 -13.21 -12.51 -20.63
CA PHE A 217 -14.05 -12.40 -21.83
C PHE A 217 -13.64 -13.37 -22.94
N GLY A 218 -12.32 -13.58 -23.11
CA GLY A 218 -11.81 -14.57 -24.07
C GLY A 218 -12.18 -16.01 -23.73
N LYS A 219 -12.30 -16.34 -22.43
CA LYS A 219 -12.64 -17.70 -21.98
C LYS A 219 -14.14 -17.97 -21.95
N VAL A 220 -14.93 -17.02 -21.47
CA VAL A 220 -16.36 -17.23 -21.20
C VAL A 220 -17.30 -16.36 -22.02
N GLY A 221 -16.83 -15.26 -22.59
CA GLY A 221 -17.67 -14.26 -23.26
C GLY A 221 -18.40 -14.70 -24.53
N ARG A 222 -18.10 -15.91 -25.03
CA ARG A 222 -18.84 -16.51 -26.17
C ARG A 222 -20.02 -17.39 -25.72
N PHE A 223 -20.01 -17.84 -24.47
CA PHE A 223 -20.95 -18.84 -23.96
C PHE A 223 -21.75 -18.33 -22.77
N ALA A 224 -21.21 -17.39 -22.02
CA ALA A 224 -21.86 -16.82 -20.86
C ALA A 224 -22.74 -15.61 -21.24
N SER A 225 -23.81 -15.41 -20.48
CA SER A 225 -24.63 -14.20 -20.61
C SER A 225 -23.84 -12.96 -20.16
N GLU A 226 -24.24 -11.79 -20.62
CA GLU A 226 -23.65 -10.50 -20.25
C GLU A 226 -23.69 -10.30 -18.74
N GLU A 227 -24.74 -10.75 -18.07
CA GLU A 227 -24.90 -10.68 -16.61
C GLU A 227 -23.78 -11.44 -15.88
N VAL A 228 -23.44 -12.65 -16.33
CA VAL A 228 -22.34 -13.45 -15.77
C VAL A 228 -21.00 -12.75 -15.97
N VAL A 229 -20.76 -12.19 -17.15
CA VAL A 229 -19.51 -11.47 -17.46
C VAL A 229 -19.40 -10.21 -16.55
N ILE A 230 -20.50 -9.46 -16.36
CA ILE A 230 -20.54 -8.29 -15.49
C ILE A 230 -20.32 -8.70 -14.03
N SER A 231 -20.90 -9.80 -13.57
CA SER A 231 -20.68 -10.34 -12.22
C SER A 231 -19.20 -10.70 -12.00
N LEU A 232 -18.56 -11.32 -12.99
CA LEU A 232 -17.12 -11.61 -12.95
C LEU A 232 -16.27 -10.33 -12.97
N LEU A 233 -16.64 -9.33 -13.76
CA LEU A 233 -16.01 -8.01 -13.77
C LEU A 233 -16.08 -7.38 -12.38
N LYS A 234 -17.27 -7.35 -11.75
CA LYS A 234 -17.47 -6.82 -10.40
C LYS A 234 -16.66 -7.58 -9.34
N ALA A 235 -16.61 -8.91 -9.41
CA ALA A 235 -16.02 -9.76 -8.38
C ALA A 235 -14.49 -9.93 -8.53
N LYS A 236 -13.93 -9.89 -9.74
CA LYS A 236 -12.53 -10.24 -10.00
C LYS A 236 -11.68 -9.08 -10.54
N CYS A 237 -12.23 -8.24 -11.42
CA CYS A 237 -11.44 -7.17 -12.04
C CYS A 237 -11.50 -5.88 -11.23
N LEU A 238 -12.68 -5.45 -10.76
CA LEU A 238 -12.84 -4.20 -10.04
C LEU A 238 -12.06 -4.16 -8.71
N PRO A 239 -12.00 -5.21 -7.88
CA PRO A 239 -11.22 -5.15 -6.64
C PRO A 239 -9.73 -4.85 -6.88
N CYS A 240 -9.14 -5.45 -7.92
CA CYS A 240 -7.75 -5.18 -8.30
C CYS A 240 -7.58 -3.76 -8.87
N PHE A 241 -8.52 -3.31 -9.69
CA PHE A 241 -8.49 -1.97 -10.29
C PHE A 241 -8.66 -0.86 -9.26
N LEU A 242 -9.56 -1.04 -8.29
CA LEU A 242 -9.87 -0.05 -7.25
C LEU A 242 -8.91 -0.11 -6.06
N TYR A 243 -7.95 -1.03 -6.06
CA TYR A 243 -7.02 -1.18 -4.95
C TYR A 243 -6.19 0.08 -4.72
N GLY A 244 -6.23 0.60 -3.50
CA GLY A 244 -5.48 1.77 -3.07
C GLY A 244 -5.97 3.12 -3.62
N LEU A 245 -7.02 3.16 -4.45
CA LEU A 245 -7.54 4.43 -4.97
C LEU A 245 -8.12 5.32 -3.87
N GLU A 246 -8.64 4.73 -2.80
CA GLU A 246 -9.17 5.43 -1.62
C GLU A 246 -8.13 6.28 -0.87
N VAL A 247 -6.84 5.93 -0.97
CA VAL A 247 -5.73 6.66 -0.32
C VAL A 247 -4.96 7.57 -1.27
N CYS A 248 -5.16 7.40 -2.58
CA CYS A 248 -4.48 8.19 -3.62
C CYS A 248 -5.16 9.54 -3.86
N PRO A 249 -4.42 10.56 -4.32
CA PRO A 249 -5.01 11.82 -4.76
C PRO A 249 -5.65 11.65 -6.14
N VAL A 250 -6.87 11.10 -6.19
CA VAL A 250 -7.61 10.92 -7.44
C VAL A 250 -8.36 12.20 -7.79
N ILE A 251 -7.92 12.93 -8.82
CA ILE A 251 -8.56 14.15 -9.30
C ILE A 251 -9.69 13.82 -10.29
N MET A 252 -10.55 14.82 -10.60
CA MET A 252 -11.69 14.63 -11.52
C MET A 252 -11.30 14.14 -12.91
N ARG A 253 -10.12 14.56 -13.40
CA ARG A 253 -9.57 14.06 -14.67
C ARG A 253 -9.32 12.54 -14.62
N ASP A 254 -8.79 12.04 -13.51
CA ASP A 254 -8.53 10.61 -13.33
C ASP A 254 -9.85 9.83 -13.23
N LYS A 255 -10.83 10.34 -12.47
CA LYS A 255 -12.16 9.73 -12.36
C LYS A 255 -12.85 9.61 -13.73
N ARG A 256 -12.81 10.66 -14.54
CA ARG A 256 -13.33 10.63 -15.92
C ARG A 256 -12.59 9.62 -16.80
N SER A 257 -11.26 9.55 -16.65
CA SER A 257 -10.45 8.55 -17.33
C SER A 257 -10.89 7.13 -16.94
N PHE A 258 -11.11 6.87 -15.65
CA PHE A 258 -11.56 5.55 -15.17
C PHE A 258 -12.96 5.18 -15.70
N ASP A 259 -13.91 6.11 -15.67
CA ASP A 259 -15.23 5.90 -16.26
C ASP A 259 -15.14 5.56 -17.76
N PHE A 260 -14.25 6.27 -18.50
CA PHE A 260 -14.00 5.98 -19.91
C PHE A 260 -13.50 4.54 -20.13
N TYR A 261 -12.58 4.06 -19.28
CA TYR A 261 -12.06 2.70 -19.39
C TYR A 261 -13.19 1.66 -19.19
N ILE A 262 -14.05 1.85 -18.20
CA ILE A 262 -15.20 0.98 -17.98
C ILE A 262 -16.18 1.05 -19.17
N THR A 263 -16.49 2.23 -19.66
CA THR A 263 -17.34 2.41 -20.86
C THR A 263 -16.81 1.59 -22.04
N ARG A 264 -15.49 1.58 -22.26
CA ARG A 264 -14.85 0.77 -23.32
C ARG A 264 -15.01 -0.74 -23.11
N LEU A 265 -15.01 -1.23 -21.84
CA LEU A 265 -15.28 -2.65 -21.55
C LEU A 265 -16.74 -3.00 -21.87
N PHE A 266 -17.68 -2.14 -21.51
CA PHE A 266 -19.10 -2.31 -21.80
C PHE A 266 -19.38 -2.24 -23.31
N MET A 267 -18.76 -1.29 -24.03
CA MET A 267 -18.84 -1.23 -25.50
C MET A 267 -18.41 -2.55 -26.13
N LYS A 268 -17.34 -3.17 -25.62
CA LYS A 268 -16.88 -4.47 -26.10
C LYS A 268 -17.84 -5.60 -25.75
N LEU A 269 -18.41 -5.61 -24.55
CA LEU A 269 -19.34 -6.61 -24.06
C LEU A 269 -20.64 -6.59 -24.87
N PHE A 270 -21.24 -5.40 -25.04
CA PHE A 270 -22.50 -5.20 -25.72
C PHE A 270 -22.37 -4.96 -27.23
N ARG A 271 -21.14 -4.99 -27.77
CA ARG A 271 -20.85 -4.77 -29.19
C ARG A 271 -21.45 -3.47 -29.75
N THR A 272 -21.39 -2.40 -28.96
CA THR A 272 -21.92 -1.07 -29.32
C THR A 272 -20.80 -0.03 -29.34
N GLY A 273 -20.95 1.00 -30.19
CA GLY A 273 -20.07 2.17 -30.14
C GLY A 273 -20.68 3.37 -29.40
N SER A 274 -21.94 3.27 -28.96
CA SER A 274 -22.68 4.35 -28.31
C SER A 274 -22.47 4.39 -26.81
N ALA A 275 -21.97 5.51 -26.30
CA ALA A 275 -21.84 5.75 -24.87
C ALA A 275 -23.21 5.82 -24.15
N ALA A 276 -24.23 6.34 -24.82
CA ALA A 276 -25.61 6.41 -24.28
C ALA A 276 -26.17 5.02 -24.02
N ILE A 277 -26.05 4.08 -24.99
CA ILE A 277 -26.47 2.68 -24.79
C ILE A 277 -25.70 2.03 -23.63
N VAL A 278 -24.39 2.32 -23.50
CA VAL A 278 -23.59 1.79 -22.36
C VAL A 278 -24.13 2.32 -21.03
N GLU A 279 -24.51 3.57 -20.95
CA GLU A 279 -25.07 4.16 -19.73
C GLU A 279 -26.40 3.49 -19.34
N GLU A 280 -27.28 3.23 -20.30
CA GLU A 280 -28.52 2.46 -20.09
C GLU A 280 -28.24 1.03 -19.62
N CYS A 281 -27.26 0.35 -20.25
CA CYS A 281 -26.81 -0.96 -19.80
C CYS A 281 -26.28 -0.92 -18.36
N GLN A 282 -25.46 0.08 -18.02
CA GLN A 282 -24.96 0.23 -16.65
C GLN A 282 -26.10 0.41 -15.63
N LYS A 283 -27.13 1.19 -15.96
CA LYS A 283 -28.33 1.35 -15.12
C LYS A 283 -29.08 0.02 -14.97
N HIS A 284 -29.33 -0.67 -16.07
CA HIS A 284 -30.02 -1.95 -16.07
C HIS A 284 -29.36 -3.02 -15.21
N PHE A 285 -28.01 -3.10 -15.27
CA PHE A 285 -27.20 -4.07 -14.50
C PHE A 285 -26.76 -3.56 -13.11
N ASP A 286 -27.30 -2.43 -12.63
CA ASP A 286 -26.92 -1.80 -11.35
C ASP A 286 -25.40 -1.65 -11.24
N PHE A 287 -24.79 -1.11 -12.29
CA PHE A 287 -23.36 -0.88 -12.35
C PHE A 287 -23.04 0.61 -12.21
N LEU A 288 -22.70 1.02 -10.98
CA LEU A 288 -22.36 2.41 -10.71
C LEU A 288 -21.12 2.87 -11.49
N PRO A 289 -21.12 4.09 -12.06
CA PRO A 289 -19.89 4.71 -12.58
C PRO A 289 -18.78 4.73 -11.53
N ILE A 290 -17.56 4.47 -11.98
CA ILE A 290 -16.40 4.25 -11.09
C ILE A 290 -16.11 5.46 -10.21
N ARG A 291 -16.37 6.68 -10.69
CA ARG A 291 -16.21 7.92 -9.90
C ARG A 291 -16.99 7.86 -8.58
N TYR A 292 -18.21 7.31 -8.58
CA TYR A 292 -19.03 7.16 -7.36
C TYR A 292 -18.50 6.04 -6.46
N VAL A 293 -18.07 4.94 -7.08
CA VAL A 293 -17.49 3.81 -6.32
C VAL A 293 -16.22 4.23 -5.58
N ILE A 294 -15.36 5.07 -6.21
CA ILE A 294 -14.16 5.62 -5.57
C ILE A 294 -14.55 6.51 -4.39
N ASP A 295 -15.55 7.41 -4.54
CA ASP A 295 -15.95 8.30 -3.46
C ASP A 295 -16.56 7.53 -2.28
N ILE A 296 -17.36 6.50 -2.56
CA ILE A 296 -17.89 5.58 -1.53
C ILE A 296 -16.75 4.90 -0.77
N ARG A 297 -15.76 4.34 -1.47
CA ARG A 297 -14.62 3.68 -0.84
C ARG A 297 -13.78 4.67 -0.04
N THR A 298 -13.56 5.87 -0.58
CA THR A 298 -12.79 6.93 0.08
C THR A 298 -13.49 7.37 1.37
N ALA A 299 -14.80 7.58 1.35
CA ALA A 299 -15.55 7.94 2.55
C ALA A 299 -15.48 6.84 3.62
N SER A 300 -15.75 5.58 3.25
CA SER A 300 -15.64 4.44 4.18
C SER A 300 -14.21 4.22 4.71
N PHE A 301 -13.18 4.55 3.90
CA PHE A 301 -11.80 4.55 4.38
C PHE A 301 -11.57 5.67 5.40
N ILE A 302 -12.04 6.89 5.13
CA ILE A 302 -11.85 8.04 6.04
C ILE A 302 -12.58 7.80 7.37
N GLU A 303 -13.78 7.22 7.36
CA GLU A 303 -14.52 6.87 8.59
C GLU A 303 -13.68 5.93 9.46
N ARG A 304 -13.18 4.82 8.92
CA ARG A 304 -12.29 3.89 9.64
C ARG A 304 -10.97 4.54 10.07
N TYR A 305 -10.43 5.44 9.23
CA TYR A 305 -9.22 6.19 9.57
C TYR A 305 -9.42 7.09 10.79
N MET A 306 -10.58 7.72 10.94
CA MET A 306 -10.91 8.55 12.10
C MET A 306 -11.06 7.76 13.41
N GLU A 307 -11.43 6.48 13.32
CA GLU A 307 -11.51 5.56 14.47
C GLU A 307 -10.13 5.06 14.93
N SER A 308 -9.11 5.19 14.08
CA SER A 308 -7.77 4.70 14.37
C SER A 308 -7.15 5.36 15.60
N THR A 309 -6.53 4.55 16.46
CA THR A 309 -5.75 4.98 17.64
C THR A 309 -4.28 5.25 17.33
N ASN A 310 -3.84 5.05 16.09
CA ASN A 310 -2.47 5.29 15.69
C ASN A 310 -2.12 6.79 15.80
N HIS A 311 -1.01 7.10 16.48
CA HIS A 311 -0.58 8.47 16.75
C HIS A 311 -0.44 9.32 15.48
N ILE A 312 0.12 8.76 14.40
CA ILE A 312 0.26 9.46 13.12
C ILE A 312 -1.12 9.73 12.49
N CYS A 313 -2.06 8.80 12.62
CA CYS A 313 -3.43 9.02 12.13
C CYS A 313 -4.12 10.15 12.92
N MET A 314 -3.88 10.23 14.23
CA MET A 314 -4.46 11.28 15.07
C MET A 314 -4.03 12.69 14.62
N LEU A 315 -2.79 12.90 14.16
CA LEU A 315 -2.30 14.18 13.65
C LEU A 315 -3.11 14.72 12.46
N PHE A 316 -3.78 13.85 11.72
CA PHE A 316 -4.50 14.22 10.51
C PHE A 316 -6.02 14.01 10.58
N LYS A 317 -6.57 13.73 11.79
CA LYS A 317 -8.03 13.50 11.97
C LYS A 317 -8.87 14.68 11.49
N GLN A 318 -8.45 15.89 11.82
CA GLN A 318 -9.18 17.11 11.42
C GLN A 318 -9.23 17.27 9.90
N ARG A 319 -8.09 17.03 9.21
CA ARG A 319 -8.02 17.05 7.74
C ARG A 319 -8.88 15.95 7.13
N ALA A 320 -8.88 14.76 7.72
CA ALA A 320 -9.71 13.64 7.29
C ALA A 320 -11.21 13.98 7.39
N ALA A 321 -11.64 14.57 8.52
CA ALA A 321 -13.02 15.02 8.72
C ALA A 321 -13.44 16.07 7.67
N SER A 322 -12.59 17.07 7.38
CA SER A 322 -12.86 18.05 6.33
C SER A 322 -13.02 17.41 4.95
N ASN A 323 -12.16 16.43 4.60
CA ASN A 323 -12.28 15.71 3.34
C ASN A 323 -13.58 14.89 3.25
N LEU A 324 -14.01 14.29 4.36
CA LEU A 324 -15.28 13.57 4.41
C LEU A 324 -16.48 14.51 4.20
N GLN A 325 -16.46 15.69 4.81
CA GLN A 325 -17.48 16.72 4.61
C GLN A 325 -17.57 17.16 3.15
N ILE A 326 -16.44 17.33 2.46
CA ILE A 326 -16.41 17.66 1.02
C ILE A 326 -17.07 16.55 0.20
N ILE A 327 -16.80 15.29 0.50
CA ILE A 327 -17.48 14.18 -0.19
C ILE A 327 -18.98 14.24 0.06
N PHE A 328 -19.41 14.38 1.32
CA PHE A 328 -20.83 14.43 1.66
C PHE A 328 -21.55 15.64 1.06
N SER A 329 -20.94 16.81 0.99
CA SER A 329 -21.54 17.99 0.35
C SER A 329 -21.84 17.79 -1.13
N ASN A 330 -21.04 16.95 -1.83
CA ASN A 330 -21.27 16.62 -3.23
C ASN A 330 -22.48 15.69 -3.43
N TYR A 331 -22.94 14.98 -2.39
CA TYR A 331 -23.94 13.92 -2.50
C TYR A 331 -25.15 14.08 -1.56
N GLY A 332 -25.15 15.09 -0.70
CA GLY A 332 -26.21 15.35 0.30
C GLY A 332 -25.95 14.69 1.66
N ASN A 333 -26.32 15.41 2.71
CA ASN A 333 -25.97 15.12 4.11
C ASN A 333 -26.79 14.01 4.80
N ASN A 334 -27.12 12.91 4.16
CA ASN A 334 -27.90 11.85 4.80
C ASN A 334 -27.02 10.67 5.24
N SER A 335 -27.30 10.14 6.43
CA SER A 335 -26.70 8.92 6.98
C SER A 335 -26.84 7.68 6.08
N SER A 336 -27.70 7.75 5.05
CA SER A 336 -27.92 6.74 4.02
C SER A 336 -27.31 7.12 2.64
N TRP A 337 -26.28 7.98 2.63
CA TRP A 337 -25.69 8.50 1.39
C TRP A 337 -25.29 7.42 0.38
N ASN A 338 -24.86 6.24 0.84
CA ASN A 338 -24.51 5.10 0.00
C ASN A 338 -25.75 4.54 -0.73
N CYS A 339 -26.90 4.51 -0.06
CA CYS A 339 -28.20 4.14 -0.67
C CYS A 339 -28.74 5.26 -1.56
N SER A 340 -28.60 6.53 -1.13
CA SER A 340 -29.07 7.68 -1.90
C SER A 340 -28.26 7.90 -3.19
N LEU A 341 -26.97 7.57 -3.24
CA LEU A 341 -26.18 7.57 -4.47
C LEU A 341 -26.66 6.52 -5.48
N LYS A 342 -26.95 5.31 -5.01
CA LYS A 342 -27.51 4.26 -5.86
C LYS A 342 -28.89 4.61 -6.36
N LEU A 343 -29.74 5.20 -5.52
CA LEU A 343 -31.10 5.67 -5.88
C LEU A 343 -31.01 6.80 -6.91
N ARG A 344 -30.19 7.85 -6.69
CA ARG A 344 -30.03 8.95 -7.64
C ARG A 344 -29.51 8.50 -9.00
N PHE A 345 -28.61 7.50 -9.04
CA PHE A 345 -28.16 6.93 -10.31
C PHE A 345 -29.29 6.21 -11.06
N ARG A 346 -30.25 5.60 -10.33
CA ARG A 346 -31.46 4.98 -10.90
C ARG A 346 -32.53 6.00 -11.29
N GLU A 347 -32.66 7.11 -10.53
CA GLU A 347 -33.67 8.14 -10.74
C GLU A 347 -33.34 9.17 -11.84
N GLN A 348 -32.05 9.32 -12.20
CA GLN A 348 -31.61 10.13 -13.35
C GLN A 348 -31.79 9.39 -14.69
N SER A 349 -32.57 8.36 -14.67
CA SER A 349 -33.09 7.61 -15.80
C SER A 349 -34.54 8.02 -16.03
#